data_dbcb7f1d3c6db19df031af094e08b5be
#
_entry.id   dbcb7f1d3c6db19df031af094e08b5be
#
_cell.length_a   1.000
_cell.length_b   1.000
_cell.length_c   1.000
_cell.angle_alpha   90.00
_cell.angle_beta   90.00
_cell.angle_gamma   90.00
#
_symmetry.space_group_name_H-M   'P 1'
#
loop_
_entity.id
_entity.type
_entity.pdbx_description
1 polymer ?
#
loop_
_entity_poly.entity_id
_entity_poly.type
_entity_poly.pdbx_seq_one_letter_code
_entity_poly.pdbx_strand_id
1 'polypeptide(L)'
;DRINLLFSKENTKDIKLDKVNDDPLNFFDKKKYKDRLKEYRKKTKREDAFILLDTKIGKSDIVCGLMNFEFMGGSMGRAVGGAIVKGAKRALEKKCPFVIFTSSGGARMQEGIISLMQMPRTVAAVELLNKNKIPYLVILTEPTTGGVTASFAMLGDITIAEKGSTIGFAGKRVIQDTIREELPIDFQKAEYLK
;
A
#
# COMPACT_ATOMS: atom_id res chain seq x y z
N ASP A 1 11.75 3.64 12.48
CA ASP A 1 11.19 2.52 11.71
C ASP A 1 9.90 2.03 12.39
N ARG A 2 8.76 2.15 11.68
CA ARG A 2 7.41 1.82 12.17
C ARG A 2 7.30 0.36 12.64
N ILE A 3 7.99 -0.56 11.99
CA ILE A 3 7.99 -1.99 12.36
C ILE A 3 8.54 -2.18 13.78
N ASN A 4 9.68 -1.57 14.08
CA ASN A 4 10.31 -1.69 15.40
C ASN A 4 9.52 -0.97 16.50
N LEU A 5 8.71 0.03 16.13
CA LEU A 5 7.85 0.74 17.06
C LEU A 5 6.59 -0.08 17.43
N LEU A 6 6.02 -0.78 16.45
CA LEU A 6 4.74 -1.46 16.61
C LEU A 6 4.87 -2.94 17.03
N PHE A 7 5.95 -3.60 16.62
CA PHE A 7 6.07 -5.05 16.75
C PHE A 7 7.39 -5.46 17.43
N SER A 8 7.31 -6.46 18.29
CA SER A 8 8.50 -7.07 18.86
C SER A 8 9.19 -7.94 17.80
N LYS A 9 10.53 -7.91 17.76
CA LYS A 9 11.34 -8.71 16.82
C LYS A 9 11.11 -10.21 16.96
N GLU A 10 10.91 -10.68 18.18
CA GLU A 10 10.71 -12.11 18.50
C GLU A 10 9.43 -12.69 17.88
N ASN A 11 8.39 -11.87 17.76
CA ASN A 11 7.09 -12.27 17.23
C ASN A 11 6.88 -11.88 15.76
N THR A 12 7.89 -11.30 15.11
CA THR A 12 7.76 -10.78 13.75
C THR A 12 8.62 -11.56 12.77
N LYS A 13 7.98 -12.08 11.72
CA LYS A 13 8.63 -12.85 10.66
C LYS A 13 8.27 -12.29 9.29
N ASP A 14 9.29 -11.94 8.51
CA ASP A 14 9.12 -11.50 7.12
C ASP A 14 8.54 -12.63 6.26
N ILE A 15 7.48 -12.34 5.53
CA ILE A 15 6.93 -13.22 4.51
C ILE A 15 7.57 -12.84 3.18
N LYS A 16 8.36 -13.76 2.62
CA LYS A 16 9.03 -13.55 1.34
C LYS A 16 8.00 -13.32 0.22
N LEU A 17 8.15 -12.22 -0.50
CA LEU A 17 7.30 -11.91 -1.65
C LEU A 17 7.71 -12.72 -2.89
N ASP A 18 6.75 -12.93 -3.78
CA ASP A 18 7.00 -13.63 -5.03
C ASP A 18 7.78 -12.72 -5.98
N LYS A 19 8.73 -13.30 -6.69
CA LYS A 19 9.47 -12.56 -7.71
C LYS A 19 8.53 -12.23 -8.88
N VAL A 20 8.58 -10.98 -9.32
CA VAL A 20 7.86 -10.50 -10.50
C VAL A 20 8.85 -10.06 -11.57
N ASN A 21 8.42 -9.99 -12.83
CA ASN A 21 9.22 -9.35 -13.86
C ASN A 21 9.39 -7.87 -13.53
N ASP A 22 10.62 -7.42 -13.40
CA ASP A 22 10.97 -6.07 -12.96
C ASP A 22 10.46 -4.97 -13.91
N ASP A 23 10.47 -5.23 -15.21
CA ASP A 23 10.14 -4.22 -16.21
C ASP A 23 9.45 -4.88 -17.42
N PRO A 24 8.14 -5.18 -17.30
CA PRO A 24 7.40 -5.86 -18.34
C PRO A 24 7.18 -5.01 -19.60
N LEU A 25 7.31 -3.68 -19.49
CA LEU A 25 7.03 -2.73 -20.57
C LEU A 25 8.31 -2.16 -21.18
N ASN A 26 9.49 -2.51 -20.67
CA ASN A 26 10.76 -1.88 -21.03
C ASN A 26 10.71 -0.34 -20.93
N PHE A 27 10.11 0.16 -19.83
CA PHE A 27 9.84 1.57 -19.65
C PHE A 27 11.13 2.39 -19.54
N PHE A 28 11.12 3.48 -20.27
CA PHE A 28 12.19 4.50 -20.27
C PHE A 28 11.58 5.91 -20.31
N ASP A 29 12.04 6.76 -19.39
CA ASP A 29 11.85 8.20 -19.44
C ASP A 29 13.23 8.88 -19.51
N LYS A 30 13.67 9.51 -18.44
CA LYS A 30 15.04 10.00 -18.25
C LYS A 30 16.01 8.88 -17.86
N LYS A 31 15.51 7.74 -17.41
CA LYS A 31 16.24 6.58 -16.90
C LYS A 31 15.44 5.30 -17.11
N LYS A 32 16.13 4.18 -17.35
CA LYS A 32 15.48 2.86 -17.44
C LYS A 32 14.83 2.50 -16.10
N TYR A 33 13.62 1.96 -16.13
CA TYR A 33 12.90 1.54 -14.92
C TYR A 33 13.68 0.48 -14.12
N LYS A 34 14.32 -0.46 -14.79
CA LYS A 34 15.22 -1.46 -14.15
C LYS A 34 16.32 -0.82 -13.31
N ASP A 35 16.88 0.30 -13.76
CA ASP A 35 17.96 0.97 -13.04
C ASP A 35 17.40 1.74 -11.82
N ARG A 36 16.20 2.32 -11.95
CA ARG A 36 15.49 2.89 -10.79
C ARG A 36 15.23 1.83 -9.73
N LEU A 37 14.70 0.66 -10.10
CA LEU A 37 14.45 -0.44 -9.16
C LEU A 37 15.72 -0.84 -8.41
N LYS A 38 16.85 -1.00 -9.12
CA LYS A 38 18.15 -1.32 -8.49
C LYS A 38 18.57 -0.27 -7.46
N GLU A 39 18.41 1.01 -7.78
CA GLU A 39 18.74 2.11 -6.85
C GLU A 39 17.86 2.08 -5.60
N TYR A 40 16.54 1.98 -5.78
CA TYR A 40 15.64 1.96 -4.65
C TYR A 40 15.83 0.71 -3.78
N ARG A 41 16.09 -0.46 -4.36
CA ARG A 41 16.47 -1.68 -3.63
C ARG A 41 17.74 -1.47 -2.82
N LYS A 42 18.77 -0.84 -3.40
CA LYS A 42 20.01 -0.52 -2.69
C LYS A 42 19.78 0.46 -1.54
N LYS A 43 18.97 1.51 -1.77
CA LYS A 43 18.66 2.55 -0.79
C LYS A 43 17.85 2.01 0.38
N THR A 44 16.76 1.31 0.09
CA THR A 44 15.77 0.90 1.10
C THR A 44 16.05 -0.47 1.73
N LYS A 45 16.95 -1.25 1.14
CA LYS A 45 17.22 -2.65 1.51
C LYS A 45 15.96 -3.54 1.42
N ARG A 46 15.01 -3.16 0.55
CA ARG A 46 13.75 -3.87 0.31
C ARG A 46 13.59 -4.15 -1.18
N GLU A 47 12.91 -5.25 -1.50
CA GLU A 47 12.69 -5.68 -2.89
C GLU A 47 11.71 -4.77 -3.64
N ASP A 48 10.70 -4.25 -2.93
CA ASP A 48 9.68 -3.33 -3.48
C ASP A 48 9.03 -2.49 -2.37
N ALA A 49 8.03 -1.69 -2.72
CA ALA A 49 7.33 -0.75 -1.84
C ALA A 49 6.40 -1.41 -0.81
N PHE A 50 6.46 -2.71 -0.60
CA PHE A 50 5.59 -3.42 0.34
C PHE A 50 6.37 -4.44 1.17
N ILE A 51 6.09 -4.47 2.46
CA ILE A 51 6.63 -5.41 3.42
C ILE A 51 5.46 -6.23 3.94
N LEU A 52 5.58 -7.54 3.95
CA LEU A 52 4.56 -8.45 4.44
C LEU A 52 5.12 -9.27 5.60
N LEU A 53 4.39 -9.30 6.70
CA LEU A 53 4.83 -9.88 7.97
C LEU A 53 3.77 -10.82 8.55
N ASP A 54 4.22 -11.94 9.11
CA ASP A 54 3.51 -12.63 10.18
C ASP A 54 3.94 -11.99 11.51
N THR A 55 3.00 -11.52 12.33
CA THR A 55 3.31 -10.86 13.61
C THR A 55 2.16 -10.95 14.60
N LYS A 56 2.28 -10.29 15.75
CA LYS A 56 1.26 -10.21 16.79
C LYS A 56 0.99 -8.78 17.23
N ILE A 57 -0.25 -8.50 17.56
CA ILE A 57 -0.65 -7.32 18.34
C ILE A 57 -1.22 -7.82 19.67
N GLY A 58 -0.52 -7.55 20.76
CA GLY A 58 -0.84 -8.17 22.05
C GLY A 58 -0.74 -9.70 21.98
N LYS A 59 -1.84 -10.40 22.22
CA LYS A 59 -1.91 -11.88 22.16
C LYS A 59 -2.42 -12.40 20.80
N SER A 60 -2.88 -11.52 19.92
CA SER A 60 -3.54 -11.91 18.66
C SER A 60 -2.55 -12.00 17.51
N ASP A 61 -2.55 -13.15 16.83
CA ASP A 61 -1.83 -13.29 15.56
C ASP A 61 -2.47 -12.44 14.48
N ILE A 62 -1.64 -11.80 13.65
CA ILE A 62 -2.08 -11.05 12.48
C ILE A 62 -1.14 -11.28 11.32
N VAL A 63 -1.65 -11.11 10.11
CA VAL A 63 -0.83 -10.83 8.94
C VAL A 63 -0.80 -9.32 8.76
N CYS A 64 0.39 -8.73 8.62
CA CYS A 64 0.54 -7.29 8.51
C CYS A 64 1.25 -6.91 7.21
N GLY A 65 0.64 -5.98 6.46
CA GLY A 65 1.23 -5.35 5.30
C GLY A 65 1.63 -3.91 5.60
N LEU A 66 2.84 -3.50 5.22
CA LEU A 66 3.28 -2.11 5.36
C LEU A 66 3.79 -1.59 4.01
N MET A 67 3.23 -0.49 3.56
CA MET A 67 3.76 0.24 2.41
C MET A 67 4.97 1.07 2.81
N ASN A 68 5.99 1.07 1.96
CA ASN A 68 7.22 1.83 2.15
C ASN A 68 7.28 3.01 1.17
N PHE A 69 6.99 4.21 1.66
CA PHE A 69 7.00 5.42 0.84
C PHE A 69 8.40 5.76 0.29
N GLU A 70 9.47 5.38 0.99
CA GLU A 70 10.84 5.59 0.50
C GLU A 70 11.15 4.82 -0.78
N PHE A 71 10.40 3.74 -1.06
CA PHE A 71 10.54 2.98 -2.29
C PHE A 71 9.60 3.56 -3.35
N MET A 72 10.11 4.40 -4.23
CA MET A 72 9.38 5.03 -5.35
C MET A 72 8.03 5.67 -4.95
N GLY A 73 7.99 6.40 -3.81
CA GLY A 73 6.77 7.02 -3.30
C GLY A 73 5.69 6.03 -2.87
N GLY A 74 6.07 4.83 -2.45
CA GLY A 74 5.12 3.78 -2.06
C GLY A 74 4.21 3.32 -3.20
N SER A 75 4.58 3.57 -4.46
CA SER A 75 3.69 3.35 -5.60
C SER A 75 3.34 1.88 -5.81
N MET A 76 2.06 1.62 -6.10
CA MET A 76 1.52 0.28 -6.33
C MET A 76 1.83 -0.20 -7.74
N GLY A 77 2.74 -1.16 -7.87
CA GLY A 77 2.98 -1.96 -9.07
C GLY A 77 2.62 -3.43 -8.84
N ARG A 78 3.03 -4.29 -9.77
CA ARG A 78 2.77 -5.74 -9.73
C ARG A 78 3.24 -6.41 -8.43
N ALA A 79 4.41 -6.01 -7.93
CA ALA A 79 4.96 -6.55 -6.70
C ALA A 79 4.07 -6.24 -5.50
N VAL A 80 3.62 -4.99 -5.37
CA VAL A 80 2.72 -4.55 -4.29
C VAL A 80 1.37 -5.26 -4.39
N GLY A 81 0.75 -5.26 -5.58
CA GLY A 81 -0.52 -5.97 -5.77
C GLY A 81 -0.42 -7.47 -5.48
N GLY A 82 0.68 -8.12 -5.91
CA GLY A 82 0.97 -9.51 -5.58
C GLY A 82 1.16 -9.75 -4.08
N ALA A 83 1.83 -8.84 -3.39
CA ALA A 83 2.04 -8.91 -1.95
C ALA A 83 0.72 -8.83 -1.16
N ILE A 84 -0.19 -7.94 -1.57
CA ILE A 84 -1.52 -7.81 -0.95
C ILE A 84 -2.33 -9.10 -1.13
N VAL A 85 -2.35 -9.66 -2.34
CA VAL A 85 -3.01 -10.96 -2.62
C VAL A 85 -2.41 -12.08 -1.76
N LYS A 86 -1.08 -12.11 -1.63
CA LYS A 86 -0.38 -13.10 -0.80
C LYS A 86 -0.71 -12.93 0.69
N GLY A 87 -0.76 -11.68 1.16
CA GLY A 87 -1.16 -11.35 2.53
C GLY A 87 -2.58 -11.80 2.84
N ALA A 88 -3.54 -11.52 1.95
CA ALA A 88 -4.91 -11.97 2.10
C ALA A 88 -5.02 -13.50 2.16
N LYS A 89 -4.35 -14.22 1.25
CA LYS A 89 -4.29 -15.70 1.30
C LYS A 89 -3.69 -16.21 2.61
N ARG A 90 -2.61 -15.58 3.05
CA ARG A 90 -1.96 -15.95 4.32
C ARG A 90 -2.85 -15.74 5.53
N ALA A 91 -3.60 -14.62 5.57
CA ALA A 91 -4.58 -14.35 6.62
C ALA A 91 -5.71 -15.39 6.65
N LEU A 92 -6.18 -15.81 5.47
CA LEU A 92 -7.14 -16.90 5.31
C LEU A 92 -6.62 -18.23 5.88
N GLU A 93 -5.39 -18.62 5.49
CA GLU A 93 -4.74 -19.85 5.97
C GLU A 93 -4.62 -19.86 7.50
N LYS A 94 -4.23 -18.72 8.08
CA LYS A 94 -4.04 -18.59 9.52
C LYS A 94 -5.33 -18.28 10.28
N LYS A 95 -6.42 -17.97 9.58
CA LYS A 95 -7.70 -17.52 10.18
C LYS A 95 -7.48 -16.35 11.15
N CYS A 96 -6.67 -15.37 10.74
CA CYS A 96 -6.33 -14.21 11.54
C CYS A 96 -6.54 -12.91 10.75
N PRO A 97 -6.69 -11.75 11.41
CA PRO A 97 -6.89 -10.49 10.73
C PRO A 97 -5.75 -10.13 9.76
N PHE A 98 -6.10 -9.47 8.65
CA PHE A 98 -5.15 -8.83 7.75
C PHE A 98 -5.15 -7.32 8.02
N VAL A 99 -4.01 -6.77 8.41
CA VAL A 99 -3.85 -5.36 8.78
C VAL A 99 -2.91 -4.72 7.77
N ILE A 100 -3.31 -3.61 7.14
CA ILE A 100 -2.44 -2.88 6.19
C ILE A 100 -2.21 -1.44 6.66
N PHE A 101 -0.94 -1.03 6.70
CA PHE A 101 -0.54 0.36 6.81
C PHE A 101 -0.25 0.89 5.40
N THR A 102 -1.02 1.87 4.95
CA THR A 102 -0.86 2.46 3.62
C THR A 102 0.01 3.71 3.68
N SER A 103 0.88 3.87 2.69
CA SER A 103 1.64 5.09 2.44
C SER A 103 2.05 5.11 0.97
N SER A 104 1.34 5.88 0.14
CA SER A 104 1.48 5.78 -1.31
C SER A 104 1.02 7.01 -2.07
N GLY A 105 1.77 7.37 -3.12
CA GLY A 105 1.35 8.31 -4.14
C GLY A 105 0.41 7.72 -5.21
N GLY A 106 0.07 6.42 -5.15
CA GLY A 106 -0.87 5.77 -6.07
C GLY A 106 -0.27 4.70 -6.96
N ALA A 107 -0.82 4.51 -8.17
CA ALA A 107 -0.37 3.52 -9.13
C ALA A 107 1.01 3.86 -9.71
N ARG A 108 1.85 2.84 -9.92
CA ARG A 108 3.22 2.99 -10.43
C ARG A 108 3.23 3.31 -11.92
N MET A 109 3.59 4.55 -12.27
CA MET A 109 3.57 5.04 -13.64
C MET A 109 4.44 4.19 -14.59
N GLN A 110 5.60 3.71 -14.13
CA GLN A 110 6.53 2.93 -14.94
C GLN A 110 6.00 1.55 -15.37
N GLU A 111 4.95 1.08 -14.71
CA GLU A 111 4.26 -0.17 -15.07
C GLU A 111 2.97 0.05 -15.85
N GLY A 112 2.64 1.31 -16.19
CA GLY A 112 1.53 1.67 -17.06
C GLY A 112 0.20 1.02 -16.65
N ILE A 113 -0.52 0.47 -17.63
CA ILE A 113 -1.81 -0.22 -17.43
C ILE A 113 -1.70 -1.40 -16.44
N ILE A 114 -0.54 -2.04 -16.35
CA ILE A 114 -0.33 -3.18 -15.45
C ILE A 114 -0.46 -2.75 -13.99
N SER A 115 0.01 -1.55 -13.64
CA SER A 115 -0.17 -0.99 -12.29
C SER A 115 -1.64 -0.68 -12.00
N LEU A 116 -2.40 -0.16 -12.97
CA LEU A 116 -3.84 0.08 -12.83
C LEU A 116 -4.62 -1.23 -12.62
N MET A 117 -4.21 -2.30 -13.27
CA MET A 117 -4.83 -3.63 -13.10
C MET A 117 -4.57 -4.25 -11.71
N GLN A 118 -3.68 -3.66 -10.91
CA GLN A 118 -3.55 -4.09 -9.51
C GLN A 118 -4.74 -3.61 -8.65
N MET A 119 -5.44 -2.56 -9.04
CA MET A 119 -6.63 -2.10 -8.30
C MET A 119 -7.72 -3.18 -8.23
N PRO A 120 -8.29 -3.68 -9.35
CA PRO A 120 -9.29 -4.74 -9.28
C PRO A 120 -8.74 -6.04 -8.67
N ARG A 121 -7.45 -6.33 -8.86
CA ARG A 121 -6.80 -7.52 -8.29
C ARG A 121 -6.77 -7.47 -6.75
N THR A 122 -6.45 -6.32 -6.17
CA THR A 122 -6.40 -6.12 -4.72
C THR A 122 -7.81 -6.06 -4.13
N VAL A 123 -8.76 -5.44 -4.82
CA VAL A 123 -10.19 -5.45 -4.45
C VAL A 123 -10.71 -6.89 -4.35
N ALA A 124 -10.41 -7.73 -5.34
CA ALA A 124 -10.80 -9.15 -5.32
C ALA A 124 -10.17 -9.91 -4.14
N ALA A 125 -8.95 -9.56 -3.74
CA ALA A 125 -8.31 -10.16 -2.57
C ALA A 125 -8.99 -9.75 -1.25
N VAL A 126 -9.42 -8.49 -1.13
CA VAL A 126 -10.19 -8.01 0.03
C VAL A 126 -11.57 -8.68 0.08
N GLU A 127 -12.26 -8.78 -1.06
CA GLU A 127 -13.54 -9.47 -1.14
C GLU A 127 -13.44 -10.94 -0.73
N LEU A 128 -12.32 -11.61 -1.02
CA LEU A 128 -12.07 -12.97 -0.57
C LEU A 128 -11.97 -13.05 0.97
N LEU A 129 -11.35 -12.06 1.63
CA LEU A 129 -11.33 -11.97 3.10
C LEU A 129 -12.73 -11.80 3.66
N ASN A 130 -13.51 -10.87 3.10
CA ASN A 130 -14.88 -10.58 3.51
C ASN A 130 -15.78 -11.83 3.41
N LYS A 131 -15.77 -12.53 2.28
CA LYS A 131 -16.53 -13.78 2.09
C LYS A 131 -16.19 -14.85 3.13
N ASN A 132 -14.97 -14.87 3.62
CA ASN A 132 -14.51 -15.83 4.62
C ASN A 132 -14.54 -15.26 6.05
N LYS A 133 -15.13 -14.07 6.26
CA LYS A 133 -15.26 -13.41 7.56
C LYS A 133 -13.90 -13.20 8.26
N ILE A 134 -12.87 -12.94 7.50
CA ILE A 134 -11.55 -12.58 8.01
C ILE A 134 -11.48 -11.05 8.12
N PRO A 135 -11.29 -10.49 9.32
CA PRO A 135 -11.23 -9.04 9.50
C PRO A 135 -10.09 -8.40 8.67
N TYR A 136 -10.43 -7.33 7.94
CA TYR A 136 -9.51 -6.53 7.18
C TYR A 136 -9.45 -5.11 7.75
N LEU A 137 -8.30 -4.73 8.29
CA LEU A 137 -8.09 -3.43 8.93
C LEU A 137 -7.12 -2.60 8.12
N VAL A 138 -7.44 -1.34 7.92
CA VAL A 138 -6.59 -0.40 7.19
C VAL A 138 -6.21 0.79 8.08
N ILE A 139 -4.92 1.06 8.14
CA ILE A 139 -4.35 2.24 8.76
C ILE A 139 -3.82 3.16 7.66
N LEU A 140 -4.53 4.26 7.42
CA LEU A 140 -4.17 5.27 6.43
C LEU A 140 -3.09 6.18 7.02
N THR A 141 -1.91 6.21 6.38
CA THR A 141 -0.80 7.08 6.82
C THR A 141 -0.40 8.07 5.72
N GLU A 142 0.49 8.99 6.03
CA GLU A 142 0.92 10.06 5.12
C GLU A 142 1.84 9.55 4.00
N PRO A 143 1.55 9.85 2.72
CA PRO A 143 0.22 10.10 2.16
C PRO A 143 -0.46 8.80 1.74
N THR A 144 -1.78 8.78 1.61
CA THR A 144 -2.50 7.68 0.94
C THR A 144 -3.36 8.26 -0.17
N THR A 145 -2.93 8.07 -1.43
CA THR A 145 -3.56 8.74 -2.59
C THR A 145 -3.68 7.83 -3.82
N GLY A 146 -4.39 8.32 -4.82
CA GLY A 146 -4.47 7.73 -6.16
C GLY A 146 -5.11 6.35 -6.21
N GLY A 147 -4.55 5.45 -7.00
CA GLY A 147 -5.05 4.09 -7.18
C GLY A 147 -5.06 3.23 -5.92
N VAL A 148 -4.26 3.59 -4.90
CA VAL A 148 -4.26 2.91 -3.60
C VAL A 148 -5.53 3.26 -2.83
N THR A 149 -5.89 4.55 -2.74
CA THR A 149 -7.15 5.00 -2.15
C THR A 149 -8.35 4.47 -2.92
N ALA A 150 -8.30 4.50 -4.27
CA ALA A 150 -9.38 4.01 -5.13
C ALA A 150 -9.50 2.47 -5.18
N SER A 151 -8.81 1.75 -4.31
CA SER A 151 -8.86 0.29 -4.25
C SER A 151 -8.82 -0.21 -2.79
N PHE A 152 -7.87 -1.03 -2.45
CA PHE A 152 -7.83 -1.77 -1.18
C PHE A 152 -7.78 -0.88 0.07
N ALA A 153 -7.25 0.36 -0.01
CA ALA A 153 -7.09 1.21 1.16
C ALA A 153 -8.41 1.71 1.77
N MET A 154 -9.48 1.79 0.97
CA MET A 154 -10.79 2.25 1.43
C MET A 154 -11.81 1.11 1.63
N LEU A 155 -11.34 -0.13 1.69
CA LEU A 155 -12.20 -1.33 1.82
C LEU A 155 -12.04 -2.03 3.18
N GLY A 156 -11.45 -1.36 4.17
CA GLY A 156 -11.30 -1.93 5.51
C GLY A 156 -12.66 -2.09 6.22
N ASP A 157 -12.84 -3.21 6.93
CA ASP A 157 -13.94 -3.35 7.89
C ASP A 157 -13.81 -2.29 8.99
N ILE A 158 -12.57 -1.97 9.35
CA ILE A 158 -12.21 -0.83 10.21
C ILE A 158 -11.10 -0.05 9.51
N THR A 159 -11.33 1.24 9.32
CA THR A 159 -10.34 2.16 8.75
C THR A 159 -9.97 3.21 9.79
N ILE A 160 -8.69 3.32 10.09
CA ILE A 160 -8.12 4.30 11.01
C ILE A 160 -7.19 5.21 10.21
N ALA A 161 -7.30 6.51 10.39
CA ALA A 161 -6.39 7.48 9.76
C ALA A 161 -5.43 8.09 10.78
N GLU A 162 -4.17 8.15 10.43
CA GLU A 162 -3.15 8.86 11.20
C GLU A 162 -3.44 10.36 11.16
N LYS A 163 -3.39 11.03 12.30
CA LYS A 163 -3.67 12.47 12.41
C LYS A 163 -2.78 13.27 11.45
N GLY A 164 -3.38 14.20 10.70
CA GLY A 164 -2.70 15.06 9.74
C GLY A 164 -2.32 14.37 8.42
N SER A 165 -2.60 13.08 8.24
CA SER A 165 -2.30 12.38 6.99
C SER A 165 -3.14 12.90 5.84
N THR A 166 -2.53 12.97 4.66
CA THR A 166 -3.18 13.34 3.40
C THR A 166 -3.82 12.11 2.76
N ILE A 167 -5.13 12.13 2.61
CA ILE A 167 -5.92 11.03 2.07
C ILE A 167 -6.78 11.58 0.93
N GLY A 168 -6.63 11.03 -0.27
CA GLY A 168 -7.41 11.51 -1.41
C GLY A 168 -7.12 10.73 -2.67
N PHE A 169 -7.91 10.96 -3.72
CA PHE A 169 -7.65 10.33 -5.03
C PHE A 169 -6.67 11.17 -5.84
N ALA A 170 -7.10 12.33 -6.33
CA ALA A 170 -6.23 13.26 -7.05
C ALA A 170 -5.46 14.16 -6.08
N GLY A 171 -4.23 14.49 -6.42
CA GLY A 171 -3.44 15.46 -5.65
C GLY A 171 -4.10 16.84 -5.63
N LYS A 172 -3.96 17.57 -4.53
CA LYS A 172 -4.53 18.92 -4.32
C LYS A 172 -4.27 19.85 -5.51
N ARG A 173 -3.02 19.89 -5.99
CA ARG A 173 -2.63 20.72 -7.14
C ARG A 173 -3.42 20.37 -8.41
N VAL A 174 -3.57 19.09 -8.71
CA VAL A 174 -4.30 18.63 -9.91
C VAL A 174 -5.76 19.06 -9.84
N ILE A 175 -6.38 18.97 -8.65
CA ILE A 175 -7.75 19.40 -8.45
C ILE A 175 -7.85 20.91 -8.67
N GLN A 176 -7.01 21.72 -8.02
CA GLN A 176 -7.01 23.18 -8.15
C GLN A 176 -6.82 23.62 -9.61
N ASP A 177 -5.87 23.02 -10.33
CA ASP A 177 -5.60 23.32 -11.73
C ASP A 177 -6.80 22.95 -12.64
N THR A 178 -7.57 21.92 -12.25
CA THR A 178 -8.72 21.44 -13.03
C THR A 178 -9.97 22.28 -12.80
N ILE A 179 -10.34 22.54 -11.54
CA ILE A 179 -11.55 23.30 -11.20
C ILE A 179 -11.31 24.82 -11.18
N ARG A 180 -10.04 25.25 -11.16
CA ARG A 180 -9.60 26.66 -11.09
C ARG A 180 -10.11 27.39 -9.86
N GLU A 181 -10.21 26.69 -8.74
CA GLU A 181 -10.63 27.23 -7.45
C GLU A 181 -9.60 26.95 -6.37
N GLU A 182 -9.54 27.81 -5.35
CA GLU A 182 -8.72 27.55 -4.17
C GLU A 182 -9.39 26.51 -3.28
N LEU A 183 -8.62 25.52 -2.85
CA LEU A 183 -9.11 24.47 -1.95
C LEU A 183 -8.89 24.88 -0.48
N PRO A 184 -9.76 24.46 0.43
CA PRO A 184 -9.56 24.68 1.86
C PRO A 184 -8.16 24.27 2.34
N ILE A 185 -7.65 24.92 3.39
CA ILE A 185 -6.30 24.69 3.91
C ILE A 185 -6.10 23.22 4.27
N ASP A 186 -7.06 22.62 4.96
CA ASP A 186 -7.02 21.24 5.43
C ASP A 186 -7.65 20.22 4.46
N PHE A 187 -7.88 20.64 3.22
CA PHE A 187 -8.44 19.75 2.20
C PHE A 187 -7.63 18.45 2.06
N GLN A 188 -8.32 17.32 2.09
CA GLN A 188 -7.75 15.96 2.09
C GLN A 188 -6.95 15.58 3.36
N LYS A 189 -6.98 16.36 4.43
CA LYS A 189 -6.46 15.91 5.71
C LYS A 189 -7.42 14.95 6.39
N ALA A 190 -6.88 14.00 7.15
CA ALA A 190 -7.67 12.98 7.85
C ALA A 190 -8.79 13.59 8.69
N GLU A 191 -8.53 14.70 9.38
CA GLU A 191 -9.49 15.41 10.22
C GLU A 191 -10.59 16.09 9.43
N TYR A 192 -10.30 16.49 8.19
CA TYR A 192 -11.29 17.12 7.29
C TYR A 192 -12.25 16.08 6.69
N LEU A 193 -11.79 14.84 6.54
CA LEU A 193 -12.56 13.75 5.91
C LEU A 193 -13.42 12.96 6.91
N LYS A 194 -13.36 13.30 8.18
CA LYS A 194 -14.05 12.62 9.29
C LYS A 194 -15.58 12.75 9.24
#